data_278a4658df72e81fa2f1d6fd5570dd46
#
_entry.id   278a4658df72e81fa2f1d6fd5570dd46
#
_cell.length_a   1.000
_cell.length_b   1.000
_cell.length_c   1.000
_cell.angle_alpha   90.00
_cell.angle_beta   90.00
_cell.angle_gamma   90.00
#
_symmetry.space_group_name_H-M   'P 1'
#
loop_
_entity.id
_entity.type
_entity.pdbx_description
1 polymer ?
#
loop_
_entity_poly.entity_id
_entity_poly.type
_entity_poly.pdbx_seq_one_letter_code
_entity_poly.pdbx_strand_id
1 'polypeptide(L)'
;MTLAEQYLSLYPVNEDGWNEIAYIDDLVKINPKFASNNGNQWARKGSKLSNIYNVVRFHANEMGGKGNKVVAIQLQGFNTQKENHQIPVEVRKALAGKPCVVLGVITSDMEIDHKNGKYDTENYTIDDFQPMSKAANDAKREHCKRCNGCGQRFDAKTLGFPVSFIEGDNTTPSCVGCFWYDPIAFRAALMKGD
;
A
#
# COMPACT_ATOMS: atom_id res chain seq x y z
N MET A 1 25.90 8.51 -10.87
CA MET A 1 24.97 9.33 -10.06
C MET A 1 23.60 9.31 -10.74
N THR A 2 22.55 8.94 -10.03
CA THR A 2 21.16 8.97 -10.52
C THR A 2 20.65 10.42 -10.55
N LEU A 3 19.55 10.68 -11.28
CA LEU A 3 18.93 12.03 -11.28
C LEU A 3 18.46 12.45 -9.87
N ALA A 4 17.99 11.52 -9.06
CA ALA A 4 17.62 11.81 -7.66
C ALA A 4 18.83 12.24 -6.81
N GLU A 5 19.95 11.56 -6.93
CA GLU A 5 21.20 11.90 -6.24
C GLU A 5 21.75 13.25 -6.72
N GLN A 6 21.68 13.50 -8.04
CA GLN A 6 22.08 14.78 -8.62
C GLN A 6 21.19 15.93 -8.15
N TYR A 7 19.87 15.71 -8.08
CA TYR A 7 18.92 16.67 -7.55
C TYR A 7 19.24 17.04 -6.09
N LEU A 8 19.45 16.04 -5.22
CA LEU A 8 19.77 16.25 -3.81
C LEU A 8 21.12 16.94 -3.59
N SER A 9 22.07 16.75 -4.51
CA SER A 9 23.35 17.47 -4.48
C SER A 9 23.20 18.96 -4.83
N LEU A 10 22.26 19.30 -5.72
CA LEU A 10 21.99 20.68 -6.14
C LEU A 10 21.04 21.43 -5.19
N TYR A 11 20.09 20.69 -4.62
CA TYR A 11 19.07 21.20 -3.70
C TYR A 11 19.06 20.31 -2.44
N PRO A 12 20.04 20.49 -1.55
CA PRO A 12 20.14 19.71 -0.33
C PRO A 12 18.93 19.96 0.58
N VAL A 13 18.52 18.92 1.29
CA VAL A 13 17.45 19.02 2.29
C VAL A 13 18.02 19.44 3.65
N ASN A 14 17.20 20.12 4.45
CA ASN A 14 17.47 20.38 5.86
C ASN A 14 17.20 19.13 6.71
N GLU A 15 17.37 19.23 8.04
CA GLU A 15 17.15 18.15 9.00
C GLU A 15 15.73 17.58 8.98
N ASP A 16 14.73 18.39 8.59
CA ASP A 16 13.32 17.98 8.49
C ASP A 16 12.96 17.41 7.11
N GLY A 17 13.91 17.29 6.18
CA GLY A 17 13.69 16.78 4.84
C GLY A 17 13.09 17.80 3.84
N TRP A 18 13.17 19.10 4.15
CA TRP A 18 12.72 20.18 3.26
C TRP A 18 13.88 20.77 2.45
N ASN A 19 13.59 21.19 1.21
CA ASN A 19 14.54 21.96 0.41
C ASN A 19 13.86 23.16 -0.26
N GLU A 20 14.66 23.94 -0.97
CA GLU A 20 14.18 25.06 -1.78
C GLU A 20 13.41 24.54 -3.02
N ILE A 21 12.56 25.41 -3.57
CA ILE A 21 11.84 25.12 -4.83
C ILE A 21 12.85 25.06 -5.97
N ALA A 22 12.94 23.94 -6.63
CA ALA A 22 13.78 23.73 -7.81
C ALA A 22 12.95 23.86 -9.08
N TYR A 23 13.29 24.85 -9.92
CA TYR A 23 12.64 25.01 -11.21
C TYR A 23 13.19 24.01 -12.23
N ILE A 24 12.30 23.36 -12.98
CA ILE A 24 12.68 22.35 -13.99
C ILE A 24 13.60 22.95 -15.05
N ASP A 25 13.34 24.18 -15.48
CA ASP A 25 14.15 24.83 -16.51
C ASP A 25 15.60 25.06 -16.05
N ASP A 26 15.85 25.30 -14.76
CA ASP A 26 17.20 25.43 -14.22
C ASP A 26 17.89 24.07 -14.09
N LEU A 27 17.16 23.05 -13.67
CA LEU A 27 17.68 21.67 -13.63
C LEU A 27 18.06 21.18 -15.05
N VAL A 28 17.26 21.51 -16.06
CA VAL A 28 17.50 21.13 -17.46
C VAL A 28 18.76 21.78 -18.05
N LYS A 29 19.06 23.03 -17.64
CA LYS A 29 20.33 23.70 -18.01
C LYS A 29 21.55 22.92 -17.50
N ILE A 30 21.43 22.27 -16.34
CA ILE A 30 22.52 21.48 -15.73
C ILE A 30 22.57 20.08 -16.35
N ASN A 31 21.42 19.43 -16.48
CA ASN A 31 21.32 18.11 -17.09
C ASN A 31 19.98 17.98 -17.87
N PRO A 32 20.02 17.87 -19.21
CA PRO A 32 18.82 17.76 -20.04
C PRO A 32 17.91 16.58 -19.69
N LYS A 33 18.41 15.56 -18.97
CA LYS A 33 17.61 14.42 -18.52
C LYS A 33 16.57 14.78 -17.45
N PHE A 34 16.67 15.94 -16.84
CA PHE A 34 15.62 16.47 -15.96
C PHE A 34 14.39 16.96 -16.74
N ALA A 35 14.49 17.12 -18.06
CA ALA A 35 13.35 17.55 -18.87
C ALA A 35 12.15 16.63 -18.75
N SER A 36 10.99 17.26 -18.80
CA SER A 36 9.69 16.68 -18.47
C SER A 36 9.06 15.79 -19.54
N ASN A 37 9.84 15.17 -20.40
CA ASN A 37 9.33 14.44 -21.58
C ASN A 37 8.34 13.30 -21.25
N ASN A 38 8.27 12.83 -20.00
CA ASN A 38 7.33 11.82 -19.51
C ASN A 38 6.92 12.07 -18.05
N GLY A 39 6.61 13.32 -17.68
CA GLY A 39 6.06 13.66 -16.36
C GLY A 39 7.05 13.50 -15.20
N ASN A 40 8.34 13.83 -15.41
CA ASN A 40 9.38 13.83 -14.37
C ASN A 40 9.48 12.49 -13.61
N GLN A 41 9.69 11.40 -14.34
CA GLN A 41 9.72 10.05 -13.77
C GLN A 41 10.63 9.89 -12.54
N TRP A 42 11.72 10.66 -12.47
CA TRP A 42 12.68 10.65 -11.36
C TRP A 42 12.13 11.22 -10.05
N ALA A 43 11.05 12.02 -10.11
CA ALA A 43 10.41 12.68 -8.98
C ALA A 43 8.89 12.35 -8.84
N ARG A 44 8.37 11.38 -9.60
CA ARG A 44 6.96 10.97 -9.49
C ARG A 44 6.74 9.96 -8.36
N LYS A 45 5.48 9.71 -8.03
CA LYS A 45 5.08 8.66 -7.08
C LYS A 45 5.73 7.31 -7.47
N GLY A 46 6.40 6.66 -6.53
CA GLY A 46 7.13 5.41 -6.75
C GLY A 46 8.60 5.59 -7.17
N SER A 47 9.08 6.83 -7.41
CA SER A 47 10.51 7.09 -7.64
C SER A 47 11.33 6.91 -6.36
N LYS A 48 12.66 6.75 -6.50
CA LYS A 48 13.57 6.71 -5.33
C LYS A 48 13.41 7.95 -4.45
N LEU A 49 13.23 9.13 -5.06
CA LEU A 49 13.07 10.38 -4.33
C LEU A 49 11.76 10.41 -3.53
N SER A 50 10.64 10.05 -4.16
CA SER A 50 9.33 10.02 -3.50
C SER A 50 9.16 8.87 -2.49
N ASN A 51 10.10 7.92 -2.47
CA ASN A 51 10.14 6.87 -1.45
C ASN A 51 10.69 7.40 -0.12
N ILE A 52 11.49 8.45 -0.16
CA ILE A 52 12.17 9.02 1.01
C ILE A 52 11.51 10.33 1.43
N TYR A 53 11.03 11.14 0.47
CA TYR A 53 10.52 12.47 0.72
C TYR A 53 9.11 12.68 0.17
N ASN A 54 8.35 13.58 0.77
CA ASN A 54 7.13 14.11 0.20
C ASN A 54 7.47 15.06 -0.96
N VAL A 55 7.28 14.57 -2.19
CA VAL A 55 7.61 15.31 -3.40
C VAL A 55 6.40 16.13 -3.84
N VAL A 56 6.46 17.44 -3.68
CA VAL A 56 5.48 18.38 -4.19
C VAL A 56 5.89 18.84 -5.59
N ARG A 57 4.97 18.77 -6.53
CA ARG A 57 5.14 19.17 -7.93
C ARG A 57 4.24 20.34 -8.22
N PHE A 58 4.82 21.45 -8.66
CA PHE A 58 4.09 22.65 -9.03
C PHE A 58 3.83 22.64 -10.54
N HIS A 59 2.57 22.82 -10.91
CA HIS A 59 2.16 22.88 -12.29
C HIS A 59 2.16 24.32 -12.81
N ALA A 60 2.31 24.50 -14.13
CA ALA A 60 2.41 25.83 -14.74
C ALA A 60 1.21 26.73 -14.40
N ASN A 61 -0.01 26.19 -14.40
CA ASN A 61 -1.21 26.92 -14.00
C ASN A 61 -1.23 27.38 -12.54
N GLU A 62 -0.55 26.66 -11.64
CA GLU A 62 -0.42 27.00 -10.21
C GLU A 62 0.62 28.11 -9.98
N MET A 63 1.58 28.23 -10.92
CA MET A 63 2.68 29.20 -10.86
C MET A 63 2.46 30.42 -11.80
N GLY A 64 1.22 30.70 -12.17
CA GLY A 64 0.84 31.85 -13.01
C GLY A 64 1.04 31.66 -14.52
N GLY A 65 1.39 30.46 -14.98
CA GLY A 65 1.52 30.09 -16.39
C GLY A 65 0.26 29.43 -16.95
N LYS A 66 0.38 28.85 -18.15
CA LYS A 66 -0.70 28.11 -18.81
C LYS A 66 -0.39 26.62 -18.91
N GLY A 67 -1.41 25.77 -18.69
CA GLY A 67 -1.33 24.31 -18.86
C GLY A 67 -0.90 23.57 -17.61
N ASN A 68 -0.85 22.22 -17.73
CA ASN A 68 -0.65 21.31 -16.59
C ASN A 68 0.77 20.69 -16.57
N LYS A 69 1.75 21.35 -17.22
CA LYS A 69 3.15 20.93 -17.20
C LYS A 69 3.74 21.18 -15.82
N VAL A 70 4.48 20.21 -15.26
CA VAL A 70 5.27 20.42 -14.05
C VAL A 70 6.43 21.37 -14.35
N VAL A 71 6.51 22.47 -13.63
CA VAL A 71 7.51 23.53 -13.83
C VAL A 71 8.48 23.68 -12.65
N ALA A 72 8.11 23.18 -11.48
CA ALA A 72 8.98 23.16 -10.31
C ALA A 72 8.71 21.96 -9.41
N ILE A 73 9.67 21.61 -8.57
CA ILE A 73 9.61 20.52 -7.60
C ILE A 73 10.19 21.01 -6.28
N GLN A 74 9.60 20.56 -5.17
CA GLN A 74 10.08 20.78 -3.82
C GLN A 74 9.93 19.52 -2.99
N LEU A 75 10.87 19.24 -2.11
CA LEU A 75 10.73 18.25 -1.05
C LEU A 75 10.17 18.92 0.19
N GLN A 76 9.09 18.40 0.73
CA GLN A 76 8.38 18.96 1.88
C GLN A 76 8.31 17.92 3.01
N GLY A 77 9.47 17.61 3.58
CA GLY A 77 9.64 16.66 4.67
C GLY A 77 9.86 15.22 4.20
N PHE A 78 10.18 14.37 5.15
CA PHE A 78 10.32 12.95 4.90
C PHE A 78 8.96 12.31 4.62
N ASN A 79 8.94 11.35 3.70
CA ASN A 79 7.75 10.57 3.42
C ASN A 79 7.54 9.52 4.53
N THR A 80 6.94 9.93 5.64
CA THR A 80 6.59 9.04 6.76
C THR A 80 5.45 8.08 6.42
N GLN A 81 4.76 8.28 5.29
CA GLN A 81 3.61 7.47 4.87
C GLN A 81 3.98 6.22 4.05
N LYS A 82 5.25 5.97 3.80
CA LYS A 82 5.69 4.71 3.23
C LYS A 82 6.27 3.80 4.31
N GLU A 83 5.41 3.32 5.14
CA GLU A 83 5.56 1.96 5.59
C GLU A 83 5.78 1.09 4.35
N ASN A 84 6.84 0.33 4.38
CA ASN A 84 7.22 -0.51 3.25
C ASN A 84 6.24 -1.71 3.23
N HIS A 85 5.07 -1.50 2.62
CA HIS A 85 4.00 -2.52 2.52
C HIS A 85 4.42 -3.73 1.66
N GLN A 86 5.71 -3.86 1.38
CA GLN A 86 6.23 -5.01 0.67
C GLN A 86 6.23 -6.22 1.61
N ILE A 87 5.46 -7.21 1.22
CA ILE A 87 5.45 -8.50 1.88
C ILE A 87 6.89 -9.05 1.90
N PRO A 88 7.43 -9.41 3.08
CA PRO A 88 8.79 -9.93 3.21
C PRO A 88 9.05 -11.13 2.31
N VAL A 89 10.29 -11.25 1.82
CA VAL A 89 10.68 -12.34 0.90
C VAL A 89 10.51 -13.71 1.55
N GLU A 90 10.76 -13.80 2.84
CA GLU A 90 10.60 -15.02 3.65
C GLU A 90 9.14 -15.48 3.69
N VAL A 91 8.20 -14.54 3.85
CA VAL A 91 6.76 -14.81 3.81
C VAL A 91 6.34 -15.28 2.42
N ARG A 92 6.83 -14.63 1.37
CA ARG A 92 6.56 -15.06 -0.02
C ARG A 92 7.04 -16.48 -0.28
N LYS A 93 8.25 -16.82 0.17
CA LYS A 93 8.80 -18.17 0.04
C LYS A 93 8.01 -19.20 0.84
N ALA A 94 7.63 -18.89 2.07
CA ALA A 94 6.91 -19.79 2.96
C ALA A 94 5.46 -20.06 2.50
N LEU A 95 4.83 -19.11 1.84
CA LEU A 95 3.46 -19.22 1.34
C LEU A 95 3.37 -19.59 -0.15
N ALA A 96 4.51 -19.66 -0.86
CA ALA A 96 4.54 -20.09 -2.25
C ALA A 96 3.98 -21.51 -2.42
N GLY A 97 3.13 -21.70 -3.42
CA GLY A 97 2.52 -23.01 -3.73
C GLY A 97 1.47 -23.48 -2.72
N LYS A 98 1.11 -22.68 -1.72
CA LYS A 98 -0.01 -23.00 -0.83
C LYS A 98 -1.34 -22.62 -1.47
N PRO A 99 -2.43 -23.40 -1.24
CA PRO A 99 -3.74 -23.12 -1.80
C PRO A 99 -4.36 -21.83 -1.20
N CYS A 100 -5.25 -21.19 -1.95
CA CYS A 100 -6.06 -20.08 -1.48
C CYS A 100 -6.84 -20.49 -0.22
N VAL A 101 -6.71 -19.72 0.86
CA VAL A 101 -7.39 -20.01 2.14
C VAL A 101 -8.92 -19.96 2.04
N VAL A 102 -9.46 -19.26 1.04
CA VAL A 102 -10.91 -19.18 0.78
C VAL A 102 -11.37 -20.33 -0.09
N LEU A 103 -10.69 -20.60 -1.20
CA LEU A 103 -11.14 -21.56 -2.23
C LEU A 103 -10.63 -22.98 -2.02
N GLY A 104 -9.55 -23.16 -1.24
CA GLY A 104 -8.92 -24.47 -1.02
C GLY A 104 -8.12 -25.00 -2.22
N VAL A 105 -7.93 -24.21 -3.28
CA VAL A 105 -7.20 -24.57 -4.50
C VAL A 105 -6.13 -23.55 -4.85
N ILE A 106 -5.14 -23.96 -5.67
CA ILE A 106 -4.14 -23.08 -6.23
C ILE A 106 -4.66 -22.56 -7.57
N THR A 107 -4.65 -21.24 -7.74
CA THR A 107 -4.96 -20.57 -9.02
C THR A 107 -3.69 -20.00 -9.64
N SER A 108 -3.74 -19.60 -10.91
CA SER A 108 -2.60 -19.00 -11.61
C SER A 108 -2.26 -17.60 -11.11
N ASP A 109 -3.18 -16.95 -10.40
CA ASP A 109 -3.15 -15.56 -9.96
C ASP A 109 -3.13 -15.45 -8.43
N MET A 110 -2.37 -16.33 -7.76
CA MET A 110 -2.21 -16.30 -6.30
C MET A 110 -1.50 -15.03 -5.84
N GLU A 111 -2.06 -14.42 -4.81
CA GLU A 111 -1.51 -13.27 -4.08
C GLU A 111 -1.30 -13.63 -2.61
N ILE A 112 -0.45 -12.88 -1.93
CA ILE A 112 -0.30 -12.96 -0.47
C ILE A 112 -0.95 -11.72 0.11
N ASP A 113 -1.78 -11.89 1.11
CA ASP A 113 -2.57 -10.85 1.72
C ASP A 113 -2.33 -10.77 3.23
N HIS A 114 -2.46 -9.56 3.80
CA HIS A 114 -2.42 -9.33 5.23
C HIS A 114 -3.76 -9.74 5.86
N LYS A 115 -3.74 -10.61 6.87
CA LYS A 115 -4.97 -11.10 7.53
C LYS A 115 -5.84 -9.95 8.06
N ASN A 116 -5.23 -8.93 8.68
CA ASN A 116 -5.95 -7.80 9.28
C ASN A 116 -6.44 -6.74 8.29
N GLY A 117 -6.11 -6.85 7.00
CA GLY A 117 -6.47 -5.85 5.99
C GLY A 117 -5.89 -4.45 6.23
N LYS A 118 -4.95 -4.31 7.17
CA LYS A 118 -4.24 -3.08 7.49
C LYS A 118 -2.77 -3.22 7.12
N TYR A 119 -2.14 -2.11 6.80
CA TYR A 119 -0.75 -2.06 6.35
C TYR A 119 0.18 -1.38 7.35
N ASP A 120 -0.29 -1.18 8.60
CA ASP A 120 0.30 -0.30 9.61
C ASP A 120 0.99 -1.04 10.77
N THR A 121 1.31 -2.32 10.61
CA THR A 121 1.99 -3.10 11.65
C THR A 121 3.49 -3.15 11.43
N GLU A 122 4.28 -2.70 12.41
CA GLU A 122 5.73 -2.63 12.35
C GLU A 122 6.43 -4.00 12.45
N ASN A 123 5.79 -5.00 13.05
CA ASN A 123 6.37 -6.31 13.31
C ASN A 123 5.49 -7.42 12.74
N TYR A 124 5.73 -7.81 11.48
CA TYR A 124 5.04 -8.91 10.83
C TYR A 124 5.70 -10.26 11.10
N THR A 125 4.88 -11.25 11.37
CA THR A 125 5.24 -12.66 11.33
C THR A 125 4.61 -13.35 10.12
N ILE A 126 4.99 -14.59 9.81
CA ILE A 126 4.34 -15.37 8.73
C ILE A 126 2.84 -15.54 8.99
N ASP A 127 2.44 -15.61 10.26
CA ASP A 127 1.06 -15.84 10.67
C ASP A 127 0.13 -14.65 10.42
N ASP A 128 0.70 -13.47 10.15
CA ASP A 128 -0.07 -12.27 9.76
C ASP A 128 -0.48 -12.25 8.29
N PHE A 129 -0.02 -13.24 7.51
CA PHE A 129 -0.27 -13.33 6.09
C PHE A 129 -1.01 -14.61 5.71
N GLN A 130 -1.65 -14.57 4.55
CA GLN A 130 -2.39 -15.70 3.99
C GLN A 130 -2.33 -15.73 2.46
N PRO A 131 -2.27 -16.94 1.85
CA PRO A 131 -2.35 -17.07 0.40
C PRO A 131 -3.80 -16.96 -0.06
N MET A 132 -4.06 -16.12 -1.03
CA MET A 132 -5.39 -15.91 -1.62
C MET A 132 -5.30 -15.90 -3.14
N SER A 133 -6.33 -16.36 -3.83
CA SER A 133 -6.49 -16.03 -5.25
C SER A 133 -6.76 -14.54 -5.39
N LYS A 134 -6.42 -13.97 -6.54
CA LYS A 134 -6.70 -12.55 -6.80
C LYS A 134 -8.17 -12.20 -6.57
N ALA A 135 -9.09 -13.02 -7.06
CA ALA A 135 -10.53 -12.80 -6.89
C ALA A 135 -10.95 -12.78 -5.41
N ALA A 136 -10.43 -13.72 -4.59
CA ALA A 136 -10.73 -13.76 -3.17
C ALA A 136 -10.12 -12.54 -2.44
N ASN A 137 -8.92 -12.11 -2.83
CA ASN A 137 -8.26 -10.94 -2.27
C ASN A 137 -8.99 -9.64 -2.63
N ASP A 138 -9.44 -9.49 -3.87
CA ASP A 138 -10.23 -8.33 -4.29
C ASP A 138 -11.57 -8.26 -3.52
N ALA A 139 -12.26 -9.40 -3.34
CA ALA A 139 -13.48 -9.47 -2.52
C ALA A 139 -13.22 -9.06 -1.06
N LYS A 140 -12.14 -9.58 -0.44
CA LYS A 140 -11.73 -9.19 0.91
C LYS A 140 -11.48 -7.69 1.01
N ARG A 141 -10.74 -7.11 0.06
CA ARG A 141 -10.42 -5.67 0.05
C ARG A 141 -11.69 -4.81 0.05
N GLU A 142 -12.69 -5.17 -0.75
CA GLU A 142 -13.96 -4.45 -0.79
C GLU A 142 -14.71 -4.53 0.55
N HIS A 143 -14.73 -5.70 1.19
CA HIS A 143 -15.35 -5.86 2.51
C HIS A 143 -14.59 -5.13 3.61
N CYS A 144 -13.25 -5.21 3.63
CA CYS A 144 -12.43 -4.48 4.59
C CYS A 144 -12.55 -2.96 4.42
N LYS A 145 -12.64 -2.48 3.18
CA LYS A 145 -12.88 -1.05 2.89
C LYS A 145 -14.22 -0.58 3.48
N ARG A 146 -15.29 -1.36 3.32
CA ARG A 146 -16.60 -1.05 3.92
C ARG A 146 -16.51 -1.07 5.44
N CYS A 147 -15.92 -2.11 6.03
CA CYS A 147 -15.72 -2.23 7.46
C CYS A 147 -14.98 -1.01 8.04
N ASN A 148 -13.89 -0.59 7.44
CA ASN A 148 -13.14 0.60 7.85
C ASN A 148 -13.96 1.90 7.70
N GLY A 149 -14.85 2.00 6.72
CA GLY A 149 -15.68 3.18 6.48
C GLY A 149 -16.89 3.30 7.40
N CYS A 150 -17.51 2.19 7.79
CA CYS A 150 -18.74 2.19 8.59
C CYS A 150 -18.56 1.69 10.03
N GLY A 151 -17.37 1.18 10.39
CA GLY A 151 -17.09 0.61 11.72
C GLY A 151 -17.81 -0.72 11.99
N GLN A 152 -18.40 -1.36 10.96
CA GLN A 152 -19.11 -2.64 11.09
C GLN A 152 -18.34 -3.74 10.39
N ARG A 153 -18.10 -4.84 11.10
CA ARG A 153 -17.41 -6.01 10.58
C ARG A 153 -18.24 -6.74 9.51
N PHE A 154 -17.56 -7.46 8.64
CA PHE A 154 -18.21 -8.29 7.62
C PHE A 154 -19.03 -9.42 8.24
N ASP A 155 -20.31 -9.49 7.90
CA ASP A 155 -21.21 -10.57 8.34
C ASP A 155 -21.04 -11.83 7.47
N ALA A 156 -20.43 -12.88 8.01
CA ALA A 156 -20.20 -14.13 7.31
C ALA A 156 -21.49 -14.90 6.97
N LYS A 157 -22.63 -14.58 7.59
CA LYS A 157 -23.94 -15.15 7.21
C LYS A 157 -24.29 -14.82 5.77
N THR A 158 -23.78 -13.72 5.22
CA THR A 158 -23.97 -13.36 3.80
C THR A 158 -23.32 -14.34 2.83
N LEU A 159 -22.36 -15.15 3.31
CA LEU A 159 -21.74 -16.26 2.58
C LEU A 159 -22.38 -17.63 2.90
N GLY A 160 -23.47 -17.66 3.67
CA GLY A 160 -24.17 -18.87 4.05
C GLY A 160 -23.63 -19.57 5.32
N PHE A 161 -22.72 -18.93 6.06
CA PHE A 161 -22.28 -19.46 7.35
C PHE A 161 -23.36 -19.31 8.42
N PRO A 162 -23.42 -20.20 9.44
CA PRO A 162 -24.44 -20.13 10.50
C PRO A 162 -24.22 -18.96 11.48
N VAL A 163 -23.00 -18.42 11.56
CA VAL A 163 -22.64 -17.32 12.45
C VAL A 163 -21.99 -16.17 11.67
N SER A 164 -22.08 -14.97 12.21
CA SER A 164 -21.43 -13.78 11.64
C SER A 164 -19.93 -13.75 11.94
N PHE A 165 -19.56 -14.16 13.17
CA PHE A 165 -18.20 -14.14 13.72
C PHE A 165 -18.00 -15.38 14.58
N ILE A 166 -16.75 -15.82 14.70
CA ILE A 166 -16.36 -16.86 15.68
C ILE A 166 -15.81 -16.23 16.96
N GLU A 167 -15.53 -14.94 16.96
CA GLU A 167 -15.09 -14.15 18.12
C GLU A 167 -15.51 -12.70 17.97
N GLY A 168 -15.98 -12.10 19.07
CA GLY A 168 -16.47 -10.71 19.10
C GLY A 168 -17.82 -10.51 18.41
N ASP A 169 -18.14 -9.27 18.10
CA ASP A 169 -19.39 -8.85 17.43
C ASP A 169 -19.10 -7.88 16.26
N ASN A 170 -20.15 -7.30 15.67
CA ASN A 170 -20.02 -6.43 14.52
C ASN A 170 -19.32 -5.09 14.81
N THR A 171 -19.20 -4.68 16.09
CA THR A 171 -18.55 -3.43 16.53
C THR A 171 -17.16 -3.63 17.09
N THR A 172 -16.73 -4.89 17.26
CA THR A 172 -15.40 -5.22 17.81
C THR A 172 -14.30 -4.67 16.91
N PRO A 173 -13.36 -3.84 17.41
CA PRO A 173 -12.32 -3.20 16.60
C PRO A 173 -11.29 -4.18 16.01
N SER A 174 -11.15 -5.35 16.64
CA SER A 174 -10.25 -6.42 16.18
C SER A 174 -10.82 -7.13 14.95
N CYS A 175 -9.95 -7.52 14.01
CA CYS A 175 -10.32 -8.40 12.90
C CYS A 175 -10.39 -9.88 13.28
N VAL A 176 -9.84 -10.28 14.44
CA VAL A 176 -9.88 -11.65 14.95
C VAL A 176 -11.33 -12.13 15.05
N GLY A 177 -11.60 -13.35 14.59
CA GLY A 177 -12.96 -13.90 14.52
C GLY A 177 -13.79 -13.51 13.28
N CYS A 178 -13.32 -12.56 12.44
CA CYS A 178 -13.93 -12.29 11.14
C CYS A 178 -13.51 -13.36 10.12
N PHE A 179 -14.43 -13.76 9.24
CA PHE A 179 -14.14 -14.72 8.17
C PHE A 179 -12.93 -14.31 7.30
N TRP A 180 -12.85 -13.05 6.90
CA TRP A 180 -11.76 -12.56 6.05
C TRP A 180 -10.40 -12.46 6.74
N TYR A 181 -10.38 -12.42 8.07
CA TYR A 181 -9.13 -12.44 8.84
C TYR A 181 -8.43 -13.80 8.73
N ASP A 182 -9.16 -14.88 8.99
CA ASP A 182 -8.62 -16.24 8.87
C ASP A 182 -9.74 -17.21 8.45
N PRO A 183 -9.96 -17.40 7.13
CA PRO A 183 -11.01 -18.29 6.63
C PRO A 183 -10.84 -19.75 7.05
N ILE A 184 -9.60 -20.21 7.30
CA ILE A 184 -9.33 -21.59 7.74
C ILE A 184 -9.74 -21.74 9.20
N ALA A 185 -9.27 -20.85 10.08
CA ALA A 185 -9.65 -20.88 11.50
C ALA A 185 -11.16 -20.69 11.68
N PHE A 186 -11.79 -19.84 10.87
CA PHE A 186 -13.23 -19.62 10.90
C PHE A 186 -14.01 -20.91 10.63
N ARG A 187 -13.67 -21.63 9.55
CA ARG A 187 -14.32 -22.93 9.23
C ARG A 187 -14.02 -23.99 10.26
N ALA A 188 -12.76 -24.05 10.76
CA ALA A 188 -12.38 -25.03 11.79
C ALA A 188 -13.12 -24.83 13.11
N ALA A 189 -13.42 -23.58 13.48
CA ALA A 189 -14.20 -23.27 14.70
C ALA A 189 -15.65 -23.78 14.59
N LEU A 190 -16.26 -23.70 13.40
CA LEU A 190 -17.61 -24.21 13.16
C LEU A 190 -17.70 -25.74 13.24
N MET A 191 -16.64 -26.44 12.83
CA MET A 191 -16.58 -27.91 12.90
C MET A 191 -16.38 -28.45 14.32
N LYS A 192 -15.93 -27.62 15.26
CA LYS A 192 -15.71 -28.03 16.67
C LYS A 192 -16.93 -27.77 17.55
N GLY A 193 -17.95 -27.13 17.06
CA GLY A 193 -19.16 -26.75 17.80
C GLY A 193 -20.35 -27.72 17.61
N ASP A 194 -20.14 -28.88 16.95
CA ASP A 194 -21.11 -29.95 16.80
C ASP A 194 -20.89 -31.07 17.81
#